data_396ba2133b38285eff4540f24416bc17
#
_entry.id   396ba2133b38285eff4540f24416bc17
#
_cell.length_a   1.000
_cell.length_b   1.000
_cell.length_c   1.000
_cell.angle_alpha   90.00
_cell.angle_beta   90.00
_cell.angle_gamma   90.00
#
_symmetry.space_group_name_H-M   'P 1'
#
loop_
_entity.id
_entity.type
_entity.pdbx_description
1 polymer ?
#
loop_
_entity_poly.entity_id
_entity_poly.type
_entity_poly.pdbx_seq_one_letter_code
_entity_poly.pdbx_strand_id
1 'polypeptide(L)'
;MQLRGFSSTSNRIFDFISLWILPAGYFLLLCALFFLPGRSLHHKLFYGLFSIPTLISICLRPRAFKELLQEPLIIALLLFVAWALLSLCWGPGDEPIGGMFKPPLHTLLLFAGCYLLVRYRNDILQPLLFTAALVALVATSVFLIHFARTYEPGMRLVGGGAFDNPLLSSHLFGFFCAYWLSISMTCKRRQLLWLSMPAMAIMFAAVIGTGSRTPLVALTAAALWLCFICWNRRSLLLLGALATSGAVVMAVFSQMIIERGDSYRFEIWQLALNKISDHPWIGHGYNANLSIDPGVGYNFQEPHSFALGVLYYVGLLGLLPWLFFLAWGLLSSWRQRVQPLLIIASTLLVFGIGAGLTEGGGILSRPKEHWFLLWIPLALIAALSINLRARRLLDRPVVKRSAADMQQLSQNARIIEEDGLGPKVLRLEDGSFLKLFRRRRWYTSGTFNPYSERFAVNSEQLRRAGIPTPEILGLYRLEDGSSAVHYSPLPGHTLRQVLQGITAPAVRQALVERFGKFMAQLHEQGVYFRSLHLGNVLVLEDGEFGLIDLADLRIYPSPLSLSLRQRNLRHMQRYTEDKRWLFEDHFDALLQGYSVTASKAAVDNLHRQVQQGGRPVRAH
;
A
#
# COMPACT_ATOMS: atom_id res chain seq x y z
N MET A 1 -21.74 16.31 -4.92
CA MET A 1 -23.09 16.10 -5.50
C MET A 1 -23.28 17.13 -6.57
N GLN A 2 -23.80 16.77 -7.73
CA GLN A 2 -24.01 17.49 -8.99
C GLN A 2 -22.85 17.48 -9.98
N LEU A 3 -22.97 16.52 -10.93
CA LEU A 3 -22.88 16.75 -12.37
C LEU A 3 -23.85 15.75 -13.01
N ARG A 4 -25.14 16.09 -13.02
CA ARG A 4 -26.13 15.50 -13.92
C ARG A 4 -26.07 16.26 -15.24
N GLY A 5 -25.04 15.99 -16.06
CA GLY A 5 -25.08 16.19 -17.49
C GLY A 5 -25.45 14.86 -18.15
N PHE A 6 -26.28 14.86 -19.16
CA PHE A 6 -26.79 13.70 -19.90
C PHE A 6 -25.70 12.63 -20.09
N SER A 7 -25.75 11.56 -19.27
CA SER A 7 -24.77 10.49 -19.38
C SER A 7 -25.09 9.69 -20.63
N SER A 8 -24.16 9.62 -21.58
CA SER A 8 -24.25 8.72 -22.73
C SER A 8 -24.49 7.29 -22.24
N THR A 9 -25.13 6.45 -23.05
CA THR A 9 -25.36 5.02 -22.75
C THR A 9 -24.04 4.33 -22.31
N SER A 10 -22.93 4.69 -22.95
CA SER A 10 -21.57 4.25 -22.58
C SER A 10 -21.20 4.55 -21.12
N ASN A 11 -21.59 5.72 -20.59
CA ASN A 11 -21.33 6.08 -19.21
C ASN A 11 -22.15 5.24 -18.23
N ARG A 12 -23.41 4.94 -18.56
CA ARG A 12 -24.26 4.09 -17.72
C ARG A 12 -23.77 2.64 -17.65
N ILE A 13 -23.30 2.09 -18.78
CA ILE A 13 -22.72 0.74 -18.83
C ILE A 13 -21.44 0.67 -18.00
N PHE A 14 -20.54 1.64 -18.18
CA PHE A 14 -19.29 1.72 -17.40
C PHE A 14 -19.57 1.80 -15.90
N ASP A 15 -20.51 2.66 -15.48
CA ASP A 15 -20.88 2.83 -14.08
C ASP A 15 -21.51 1.56 -13.51
N PHE A 16 -22.41 0.89 -14.26
CA PHE A 16 -23.00 -0.37 -13.84
C PHE A 16 -21.96 -1.47 -13.64
N ILE A 17 -21.03 -1.61 -14.60
CA ILE A 17 -19.93 -2.56 -14.49
C ILE A 17 -19.08 -2.26 -13.26
N SER A 18 -18.60 -1.02 -13.11
CA SER A 18 -17.65 -0.65 -12.05
C SER A 18 -18.27 -0.70 -10.65
N LEU A 19 -19.58 -0.37 -10.53
CA LEU A 19 -20.27 -0.29 -9.24
C LEU A 19 -20.87 -1.61 -8.76
N TRP A 20 -21.23 -2.53 -9.68
CA TRP A 20 -21.99 -3.73 -9.33
C TRP A 20 -21.37 -5.03 -9.83
N ILE A 21 -21.00 -5.10 -11.12
CA ILE A 21 -20.52 -6.35 -11.71
C ILE A 21 -19.13 -6.72 -11.19
N LEU A 22 -18.18 -5.78 -11.21
CA LEU A 22 -16.81 -6.05 -10.74
C LEU A 22 -16.74 -6.43 -9.25
N PRO A 23 -17.49 -5.77 -8.33
CA PRO A 23 -17.58 -6.23 -6.95
C PRO A 23 -18.05 -7.67 -6.81
N ALA A 24 -19.15 -8.05 -7.52
CA ALA A 24 -19.68 -9.40 -7.49
C ALA A 24 -18.70 -10.42 -8.08
N GLY A 25 -18.08 -10.09 -9.23
CA GLY A 25 -17.07 -10.93 -9.87
C GLY A 25 -15.82 -11.14 -8.98
N TYR A 26 -15.36 -10.09 -8.29
CA TYR A 26 -14.21 -10.19 -7.37
C TYR A 26 -14.55 -11.01 -6.12
N PHE A 27 -15.76 -10.85 -5.58
CA PHE A 27 -16.24 -11.68 -4.47
C PHE A 27 -16.24 -13.16 -4.84
N LEU A 28 -16.82 -13.51 -6.00
CA LEU A 28 -16.84 -14.90 -6.48
C LEU A 28 -15.44 -15.43 -6.82
N LEU A 29 -14.55 -14.61 -7.36
CA LEU A 29 -13.16 -15.00 -7.56
C LEU A 29 -12.51 -15.47 -6.25
N LEU A 30 -12.80 -14.80 -5.11
CA LEU A 30 -12.18 -15.12 -3.83
C LEU A 30 -12.77 -16.35 -3.13
N CYS A 31 -14.07 -16.59 -3.22
CA CYS A 31 -14.72 -17.62 -2.40
C CYS A 31 -15.41 -18.74 -3.17
N ALA A 32 -15.62 -18.61 -4.47
CA ALA A 32 -16.42 -19.57 -5.20
C ALA A 32 -15.80 -20.97 -5.33
N LEU A 33 -14.46 -21.10 -5.23
CA LEU A 33 -13.78 -22.40 -5.19
C LEU A 33 -14.25 -23.28 -4.03
N PHE A 34 -14.73 -22.69 -2.93
CA PHE A 34 -15.18 -23.43 -1.75
C PHE A 34 -16.54 -24.13 -1.91
N PHE A 35 -17.35 -23.71 -2.88
CA PHE A 35 -18.72 -24.25 -3.03
C PHE A 35 -19.12 -24.61 -4.47
N LEU A 36 -18.33 -24.23 -5.48
CA LEU A 36 -18.62 -24.64 -6.86
C LEU A 36 -18.20 -26.08 -7.12
N PRO A 37 -18.95 -26.81 -7.98
CA PRO A 37 -18.68 -28.22 -8.24
C PRO A 37 -17.38 -28.48 -9.03
N GLY A 38 -16.74 -27.45 -9.56
CA GLY A 38 -15.49 -27.60 -10.30
C GLY A 38 -14.87 -26.28 -10.78
N ARG A 39 -13.58 -26.33 -11.10
CA ARG A 39 -12.78 -25.18 -11.54
C ARG A 39 -13.27 -24.54 -12.85
N SER A 40 -13.85 -25.34 -13.75
CA SER A 40 -14.36 -24.82 -15.03
C SER A 40 -15.44 -23.75 -14.82
N LEU A 41 -16.34 -23.95 -13.87
CA LEU A 41 -17.38 -22.97 -13.55
C LEU A 41 -16.77 -21.71 -12.89
N HIS A 42 -15.77 -21.87 -12.02
CA HIS A 42 -15.02 -20.75 -11.44
C HIS A 42 -14.38 -19.87 -12.53
N HIS A 43 -13.74 -20.50 -13.54
CA HIS A 43 -13.16 -19.77 -14.68
C HIS A 43 -14.23 -19.01 -15.47
N LYS A 44 -15.38 -19.66 -15.77
CA LYS A 44 -16.48 -19.02 -16.50
C LYS A 44 -17.05 -17.82 -15.76
N LEU A 45 -17.21 -17.92 -14.43
CA LEU A 45 -17.69 -16.81 -13.59
C LEU A 45 -16.67 -15.65 -13.57
N PHE A 46 -15.38 -15.95 -13.44
CA PHE A 46 -14.35 -14.93 -13.51
C PHE A 46 -14.34 -14.23 -14.89
N TYR A 47 -14.43 -14.99 -15.97
CA TYR A 47 -14.45 -14.42 -17.31
C TYR A 47 -15.69 -13.56 -17.53
N GLY A 48 -16.89 -14.06 -17.18
CA GLY A 48 -18.15 -13.37 -17.41
C GLY A 48 -18.39 -12.16 -16.51
N LEU A 49 -17.98 -12.23 -15.23
CA LEU A 49 -18.33 -11.20 -14.24
C LEU A 49 -17.14 -10.27 -13.91
N PHE A 50 -15.93 -10.61 -14.31
CA PHE A 50 -14.77 -9.78 -13.99
C PHE A 50 -13.94 -9.41 -15.22
N SER A 51 -13.45 -10.38 -15.96
CA SER A 51 -12.50 -10.17 -17.05
C SER A 51 -13.14 -9.46 -18.26
N ILE A 52 -14.23 -9.99 -18.81
CA ILE A 52 -14.95 -9.39 -19.95
C ILE A 52 -15.52 -8.01 -19.58
N PRO A 53 -16.20 -7.81 -18.43
CA PRO A 53 -16.65 -6.48 -18.03
C PRO A 53 -15.49 -5.47 -17.88
N THR A 54 -14.33 -5.89 -17.39
CA THR A 54 -13.13 -5.04 -17.34
C THR A 54 -12.68 -4.63 -18.74
N LEU A 55 -12.63 -5.59 -19.69
CA LEU A 55 -12.27 -5.30 -21.08
C LEU A 55 -13.24 -4.30 -21.73
N ILE A 56 -14.56 -4.50 -21.53
CA ILE A 56 -15.59 -3.55 -21.97
C ILE A 56 -15.32 -2.16 -21.37
N SER A 57 -15.00 -2.09 -20.09
CA SER A 57 -14.71 -0.82 -19.41
C SER A 57 -13.48 -0.12 -20.01
N ILE A 58 -12.43 -0.85 -20.39
CA ILE A 58 -11.26 -0.32 -21.07
C ILE A 58 -11.65 0.29 -22.44
N CYS A 59 -12.46 -0.44 -23.22
CA CYS A 59 -12.94 0.05 -24.52
C CYS A 59 -13.83 1.28 -24.38
N LEU A 60 -14.70 1.34 -23.38
CA LEU A 60 -15.60 2.47 -23.17
C LEU A 60 -14.89 3.73 -22.67
N ARG A 61 -13.92 3.58 -21.76
CA ARG A 61 -13.21 4.71 -21.13
C ARG A 61 -11.70 4.43 -20.97
N PRO A 62 -10.91 4.36 -22.05
CA PRO A 62 -9.48 4.05 -21.98
C PRO A 62 -8.69 5.08 -21.14
N ARG A 63 -9.13 6.35 -21.15
CA ARG A 63 -8.49 7.41 -20.36
C ARG A 63 -8.58 7.20 -18.84
N ALA A 64 -9.57 6.44 -18.37
CA ALA A 64 -9.72 6.12 -16.94
C ALA A 64 -8.57 5.25 -16.41
N PHE A 65 -7.85 4.55 -17.29
CA PHE A 65 -6.74 3.65 -16.95
C PHE A 65 -5.36 4.31 -17.02
N LYS A 66 -5.28 5.62 -17.31
CA LYS A 66 -4.00 6.33 -17.44
C LYS A 66 -3.15 6.25 -16.17
N GLU A 67 -3.77 6.37 -15.00
CA GLU A 67 -3.07 6.28 -13.70
C GLU A 67 -2.52 4.86 -13.46
N LEU A 68 -3.21 3.82 -13.92
CA LEU A 68 -2.76 2.43 -13.85
C LEU A 68 -1.44 2.23 -14.60
N LEU A 69 -1.32 2.78 -15.81
CA LEU A 69 -0.12 2.68 -16.63
C LEU A 69 1.08 3.50 -16.11
N GLN A 70 0.89 4.32 -15.10
CA GLN A 70 1.95 5.10 -14.42
C GLN A 70 2.47 4.41 -13.15
N GLU A 71 1.86 3.30 -12.73
CA GLU A 71 2.29 2.55 -11.56
C GLU A 71 3.52 1.71 -11.89
N PRO A 72 4.66 1.86 -11.16
CA PRO A 72 5.88 1.11 -11.44
C PRO A 72 5.68 -0.42 -11.41
N LEU A 73 4.83 -0.92 -10.49
CA LEU A 73 4.48 -2.33 -10.44
C LEU A 73 3.83 -2.80 -11.74
N ILE A 74 2.91 -2.00 -12.31
CA ILE A 74 2.22 -2.32 -13.57
C ILE A 74 3.18 -2.24 -14.76
N ILE A 75 4.09 -1.27 -14.77
CA ILE A 75 5.10 -1.17 -15.83
C ILE A 75 5.99 -2.42 -15.83
N ALA A 76 6.44 -2.86 -14.65
CA ALA A 76 7.24 -4.08 -14.54
C ALA A 76 6.46 -5.34 -14.93
N LEU A 77 5.17 -5.42 -14.57
CA LEU A 77 4.28 -6.50 -15.00
C LEU A 77 4.12 -6.52 -16.52
N LEU A 78 3.91 -5.37 -17.15
CA LEU A 78 3.80 -5.25 -18.61
C LEU A 78 5.10 -5.67 -19.30
N LEU A 79 6.26 -5.28 -18.77
CA LEU A 79 7.57 -5.71 -19.29
C LEU A 79 7.74 -7.24 -19.15
N PHE A 80 7.36 -7.81 -18.00
CA PHE A 80 7.40 -9.26 -17.78
C PHE A 80 6.49 -10.00 -18.75
N VAL A 81 5.24 -9.55 -18.92
CA VAL A 81 4.28 -10.16 -19.85
C VAL A 81 4.75 -10.02 -21.30
N ALA A 82 5.22 -8.84 -21.68
CA ALA A 82 5.76 -8.63 -23.05
C ALA A 82 6.94 -9.53 -23.34
N TRP A 83 7.87 -9.69 -22.38
CA TRP A 83 9.01 -10.59 -22.52
C TRP A 83 8.58 -12.05 -22.61
N ALA A 84 7.64 -12.49 -21.76
CA ALA A 84 7.08 -13.84 -21.82
C ALA A 84 6.41 -14.13 -23.16
N LEU A 85 5.62 -13.17 -23.69
CA LEU A 85 5.01 -13.33 -25.01
C LEU A 85 6.03 -13.31 -26.14
N LEU A 86 7.07 -12.48 -26.05
CA LEU A 86 8.17 -12.46 -27.02
C LEU A 86 8.90 -13.80 -27.05
N SER A 87 9.06 -14.45 -25.89
CA SER A 87 9.75 -15.75 -25.78
C SER A 87 9.02 -16.89 -26.46
N LEU A 88 7.78 -16.72 -26.91
CA LEU A 88 7.08 -17.68 -27.77
C LEU A 88 7.77 -17.86 -29.14
N CYS A 89 8.61 -16.88 -29.55
CA CYS A 89 9.35 -16.97 -30.83
C CYS A 89 10.45 -18.04 -30.85
N TRP A 90 10.92 -18.49 -29.65
CA TRP A 90 11.98 -19.51 -29.54
C TRP A 90 11.61 -20.69 -28.67
N GLY A 91 10.45 -20.69 -28.00
CA GLY A 91 10.00 -21.75 -27.13
C GLY A 91 9.22 -22.82 -27.89
N PRO A 92 9.81 -24.01 -28.18
CA PRO A 92 9.03 -25.10 -28.73
C PRO A 92 8.09 -25.64 -27.65
N GLY A 93 6.84 -25.88 -27.99
CA GLY A 93 5.85 -26.44 -27.08
C GLY A 93 4.64 -26.98 -27.80
N ASP A 94 3.87 -27.81 -27.09
CA ASP A 94 2.72 -28.54 -27.66
C ASP A 94 1.41 -27.70 -27.66
N GLU A 95 1.38 -26.66 -26.83
CA GLU A 95 0.18 -25.81 -26.74
C GLU A 95 0.07 -24.86 -27.95
N PRO A 96 -1.15 -24.71 -28.53
CA PRO A 96 -1.36 -23.75 -29.61
C PRO A 96 -1.01 -22.34 -29.16
N ILE A 97 -0.19 -21.61 -29.95
CA ILE A 97 0.29 -20.25 -29.64
C ILE A 97 -0.89 -19.30 -29.28
N GLY A 98 -2.03 -19.40 -29.98
CA GLY A 98 -3.23 -18.62 -29.68
C GLY A 98 -3.79 -18.86 -28.27
N GLY A 99 -3.54 -20.03 -27.67
CA GLY A 99 -3.89 -20.37 -26.30
C GLY A 99 -3.02 -19.66 -25.26
N MET A 100 -1.74 -19.41 -25.62
CA MET A 100 -0.74 -18.82 -24.71
C MET A 100 -0.98 -17.33 -24.44
N PHE A 101 -1.77 -16.63 -25.25
CA PHE A 101 -2.15 -15.23 -24.99
C PHE A 101 -3.23 -15.06 -23.92
N LYS A 102 -4.03 -16.11 -23.65
CA LYS A 102 -5.18 -16.03 -22.72
C LYS A 102 -4.77 -15.80 -21.26
N PRO A 103 -3.82 -16.56 -20.66
CA PRO A 103 -3.45 -16.35 -19.26
C PRO A 103 -2.85 -14.96 -18.99
N PRO A 104 -1.90 -14.43 -19.81
CA PRO A 104 -1.41 -13.06 -19.67
C PRO A 104 -2.52 -12.02 -19.73
N LEU A 105 -3.42 -12.12 -20.72
CA LEU A 105 -4.54 -11.21 -20.88
C LEU A 105 -5.42 -11.19 -19.63
N HIS A 106 -5.80 -12.35 -19.11
CA HIS A 106 -6.64 -12.43 -17.92
C HIS A 106 -5.94 -11.92 -16.66
N THR A 107 -4.62 -12.11 -16.56
CA THR A 107 -3.82 -11.51 -15.48
C THR A 107 -3.83 -9.98 -15.57
N LEU A 108 -3.60 -9.39 -16.74
CA LEU A 108 -3.67 -7.93 -16.92
C LEU A 108 -5.08 -7.38 -16.64
N LEU A 109 -6.13 -8.11 -17.06
CA LEU A 109 -7.51 -7.73 -16.78
C LEU A 109 -7.85 -7.85 -15.28
N LEU A 110 -7.21 -8.75 -14.54
CA LEU A 110 -7.34 -8.78 -13.07
C LEU A 110 -6.84 -7.47 -12.45
N PHE A 111 -5.66 -7.00 -12.84
CA PHE A 111 -5.10 -5.73 -12.33
C PHE A 111 -5.96 -4.52 -12.71
N ALA A 112 -6.41 -4.46 -13.94
CA ALA A 112 -7.28 -3.39 -14.42
C ALA A 112 -8.66 -3.38 -13.71
N GLY A 113 -9.27 -4.55 -13.52
CA GLY A 113 -10.54 -4.69 -12.80
C GLY A 113 -10.42 -4.37 -11.31
N CYS A 114 -9.34 -4.82 -10.65
CA CYS A 114 -9.05 -4.44 -9.26
C CYS A 114 -8.84 -2.92 -9.12
N TYR A 115 -8.16 -2.29 -10.09
CA TYR A 115 -8.01 -0.84 -10.10
C TYR A 115 -9.37 -0.13 -10.17
N LEU A 116 -10.28 -0.54 -11.07
CA LEU A 116 -11.63 0.04 -11.15
C LEU A 116 -12.42 -0.21 -9.85
N LEU A 117 -12.39 -1.42 -9.33
CA LEU A 117 -13.06 -1.78 -8.07
C LEU A 117 -12.61 -0.87 -6.92
N VAL A 118 -11.31 -0.73 -6.72
CA VAL A 118 -10.75 0.11 -5.65
C VAL A 118 -11.01 1.58 -5.91
N ARG A 119 -10.98 2.04 -7.16
CA ARG A 119 -11.22 3.43 -7.54
C ARG A 119 -12.64 3.87 -7.25
N TYR A 120 -13.63 3.06 -7.63
CA TYR A 120 -15.04 3.44 -7.58
C TYR A 120 -15.80 2.87 -6.38
N ARG A 121 -15.35 1.73 -5.82
CA ARG A 121 -16.01 1.03 -4.71
C ARG A 121 -15.06 0.65 -3.57
N ASN A 122 -14.12 1.54 -3.26
CA ASN A 122 -13.25 1.32 -2.10
C ASN A 122 -14.01 1.21 -0.76
N ASP A 123 -15.23 1.77 -0.70
CA ASP A 123 -16.14 1.72 0.44
C ASP A 123 -16.53 0.30 0.82
N ILE A 124 -16.75 -0.57 -0.18
CA ILE A 124 -17.15 -1.96 0.06
C ILE A 124 -16.00 -2.97 0.05
N LEU A 125 -14.78 -2.56 -0.31
CA LEU A 125 -13.67 -3.49 -0.47
C LEU A 125 -13.37 -4.28 0.81
N GLN A 126 -13.30 -3.60 1.95
CA GLN A 126 -13.08 -4.27 3.24
C GLN A 126 -14.24 -5.18 3.65
N PRO A 127 -15.53 -4.76 3.59
CA PRO A 127 -16.67 -5.66 3.77
C PRO A 127 -16.65 -6.85 2.82
N LEU A 128 -16.30 -6.66 1.54
CA LEU A 128 -16.26 -7.72 0.53
C LEU A 128 -15.20 -8.79 0.88
N LEU A 129 -13.96 -8.36 1.19
CA LEU A 129 -12.91 -9.28 1.64
C LEU A 129 -13.29 -10.02 2.92
N PHE A 130 -13.90 -9.33 3.87
CA PHE A 130 -14.37 -9.92 5.12
C PHE A 130 -15.48 -10.96 4.89
N THR A 131 -16.46 -10.66 4.05
CA THR A 131 -17.54 -11.60 3.73
C THR A 131 -17.00 -12.83 2.98
N ALA A 132 -16.08 -12.64 2.03
CA ALA A 132 -15.42 -13.77 1.35
C ALA A 132 -14.65 -14.67 2.33
N ALA A 133 -13.96 -14.06 3.30
CA ALA A 133 -13.27 -14.80 4.36
C ALA A 133 -14.23 -15.53 5.32
N LEU A 134 -15.42 -14.98 5.58
CA LEU A 134 -16.47 -15.68 6.35
C LEU A 134 -17.03 -16.88 5.58
N VAL A 135 -17.30 -16.75 4.27
CA VAL A 135 -17.73 -17.86 3.43
C VAL A 135 -16.68 -18.98 3.43
N ALA A 136 -15.39 -18.61 3.24
CA ALA A 136 -14.29 -19.56 3.32
C ALA A 136 -14.20 -20.24 4.70
N LEU A 137 -14.41 -19.49 5.79
CA LEU A 137 -14.39 -20.02 7.15
C LEU A 137 -15.51 -21.05 7.38
N VAL A 138 -16.75 -20.71 6.98
CA VAL A 138 -17.91 -21.62 7.12
C VAL A 138 -17.69 -22.90 6.31
N ALA A 139 -17.28 -22.78 5.05
CA ALA A 139 -17.01 -23.95 4.21
C ALA A 139 -15.88 -24.81 4.79
N THR A 140 -14.77 -24.19 5.24
CA THR A 140 -13.67 -24.90 5.88
C THR A 140 -14.09 -25.62 7.17
N SER A 141 -14.97 -25.02 7.96
CA SER A 141 -15.52 -25.66 9.15
C SER A 141 -16.30 -26.93 8.80
N VAL A 142 -17.12 -26.88 7.73
CA VAL A 142 -17.86 -28.04 7.22
C VAL A 142 -16.88 -29.13 6.74
N PHE A 143 -15.83 -28.75 6.00
CA PHE A 143 -14.81 -29.71 5.53
C PHE A 143 -14.07 -30.38 6.69
N LEU A 144 -13.72 -29.63 7.75
CA LEU A 144 -13.06 -30.17 8.95
C LEU A 144 -13.97 -31.13 9.71
N ILE A 145 -15.27 -30.80 9.86
CA ILE A 145 -16.24 -31.66 10.53
C ILE A 145 -16.41 -32.97 9.73
N HIS A 146 -16.53 -32.87 8.41
CA HIS A 146 -16.62 -34.06 7.54
C HIS A 146 -15.35 -34.89 7.66
N PHE A 147 -14.18 -34.29 7.53
CA PHE A 147 -12.88 -34.97 7.67
C PHE A 147 -12.72 -35.66 9.01
N ALA A 148 -13.11 -35.00 10.12
CA ALA A 148 -13.01 -35.60 11.46
C ALA A 148 -13.94 -36.82 11.63
N ARG A 149 -15.09 -36.84 10.92
CA ARG A 149 -16.05 -37.97 10.96
C ARG A 149 -15.62 -39.15 10.08
N THR A 150 -14.85 -38.89 9.02
CA THR A 150 -14.43 -39.89 8.03
C THR A 150 -12.95 -40.21 8.08
N TYR A 151 -12.25 -39.71 9.09
CA TYR A 151 -10.80 -39.82 9.21
C TYR A 151 -10.34 -41.29 9.34
N GLU A 152 -9.44 -41.67 8.48
CA GLU A 152 -8.67 -42.93 8.56
C GLU A 152 -7.18 -42.57 8.66
N PRO A 153 -6.34 -43.42 9.31
CA PRO A 153 -4.90 -43.19 9.41
C PRO A 153 -4.25 -43.00 8.03
N GLY A 154 -3.54 -41.88 7.86
CA GLY A 154 -2.88 -41.51 6.60
C GLY A 154 -3.72 -40.65 5.66
N MET A 155 -5.01 -40.46 5.92
CA MET A 155 -5.84 -39.51 5.13
C MET A 155 -5.36 -38.07 5.29
N ARG A 156 -5.48 -37.32 4.20
CA ARG A 156 -5.18 -35.88 4.14
C ARG A 156 -6.44 -35.12 3.80
N LEU A 157 -6.66 -33.99 4.47
CA LEU A 157 -7.79 -33.10 4.18
C LEU A 157 -7.67 -32.55 2.76
N VAL A 158 -8.68 -32.81 1.95
CA VAL A 158 -8.97 -32.12 0.69
C VAL A 158 -10.23 -31.31 0.92
N GLY A 159 -10.26 -30.04 0.46
CA GLY A 159 -11.48 -29.25 0.51
C GLY A 159 -12.57 -29.89 -0.34
N GLY A 160 -13.82 -29.44 -0.12
CA GLY A 160 -14.93 -29.77 -1.01
C GLY A 160 -15.03 -28.78 -2.19
N GLY A 161 -16.11 -28.89 -2.96
CA GLY A 161 -16.34 -27.98 -4.09
C GLY A 161 -15.37 -28.19 -5.24
N ALA A 162 -14.62 -27.16 -5.62
CA ALA A 162 -13.66 -27.22 -6.73
C ALA A 162 -12.26 -27.71 -6.33
N PHE A 163 -12.06 -28.09 -5.08
CA PHE A 163 -10.79 -28.64 -4.58
C PHE A 163 -10.64 -30.11 -4.98
N ASP A 164 -9.47 -30.49 -5.48
CA ASP A 164 -9.16 -31.84 -5.93
C ASP A 164 -7.81 -32.38 -5.38
N ASN A 165 -7.06 -31.53 -4.66
CA ASN A 165 -5.72 -31.85 -4.21
C ASN A 165 -5.44 -31.23 -2.82
N PRO A 166 -4.89 -32.01 -1.85
CA PRO A 166 -4.60 -31.49 -0.50
C PRO A 166 -3.62 -30.33 -0.53
N LEU A 167 -2.63 -30.35 -1.42
CA LEU A 167 -1.61 -29.31 -1.51
C LEU A 167 -2.21 -27.97 -1.97
N LEU A 168 -3.03 -27.99 -3.04
CA LEU A 168 -3.69 -26.80 -3.56
C LEU A 168 -4.75 -26.28 -2.59
N SER A 169 -5.48 -27.17 -1.91
CA SER A 169 -6.41 -26.81 -0.82
C SER A 169 -5.68 -26.07 0.30
N SER A 170 -4.47 -26.53 0.65
CA SER A 170 -3.67 -25.93 1.71
C SER A 170 -3.26 -24.47 1.43
N HIS A 171 -3.10 -24.12 0.16
CA HIS A 171 -2.81 -22.73 -0.25
C HIS A 171 -3.98 -21.77 0.03
N LEU A 172 -5.23 -22.21 -0.23
CA LEU A 172 -6.39 -21.39 0.06
C LEU A 172 -6.68 -21.31 1.56
N PHE A 173 -6.58 -22.43 2.29
CA PHE A 173 -6.70 -22.41 3.74
C PHE A 173 -5.64 -21.50 4.37
N GLY A 174 -4.39 -21.59 3.89
CA GLY A 174 -3.30 -20.73 4.34
C GLY A 174 -3.49 -19.25 4.00
N PHE A 175 -4.01 -18.95 2.80
CA PHE A 175 -4.33 -17.59 2.38
C PHE A 175 -5.36 -16.94 3.33
N PHE A 176 -6.46 -17.64 3.64
CA PHE A 176 -7.46 -17.11 4.55
C PHE A 176 -7.00 -17.15 6.01
N CYS A 177 -6.12 -18.08 6.40
CA CYS A 177 -5.45 -18.06 7.70
C CYS A 177 -4.60 -16.78 7.86
N ALA A 178 -3.78 -16.44 6.86
CA ALA A 178 -2.98 -15.22 6.82
C ALA A 178 -3.87 -13.95 6.82
N TYR A 179 -5.02 -14.00 6.16
CA TYR A 179 -6.02 -12.92 6.22
C TYR A 179 -6.53 -12.71 7.65
N TRP A 180 -6.99 -13.76 8.34
CA TRP A 180 -7.49 -13.66 9.71
C TRP A 180 -6.40 -13.25 10.70
N LEU A 181 -5.17 -13.74 10.52
CA LEU A 181 -4.01 -13.29 11.27
C LEU A 181 -3.77 -11.78 11.07
N SER A 182 -3.86 -11.28 9.83
CA SER A 182 -3.73 -9.86 9.53
C SER A 182 -4.82 -9.02 10.18
N ILE A 183 -6.07 -9.50 10.19
CA ILE A 183 -7.18 -8.85 10.90
C ILE A 183 -6.88 -8.76 12.40
N SER A 184 -6.41 -9.84 13.03
CA SER A 184 -6.08 -9.85 14.47
C SER A 184 -5.02 -8.82 14.84
N MET A 185 -4.08 -8.55 13.94
CA MET A 185 -2.98 -7.60 14.15
C MET A 185 -3.38 -6.14 13.86
N THR A 186 -4.27 -5.90 12.89
CA THR A 186 -4.63 -4.55 12.42
C THR A 186 -5.91 -4.00 13.01
N CYS A 187 -6.83 -4.86 13.49
CA CYS A 187 -8.11 -4.41 14.00
C CYS A 187 -7.99 -3.69 15.35
N LYS A 188 -8.77 -2.58 15.47
CA LYS A 188 -8.90 -1.81 16.71
C LYS A 188 -10.11 -2.25 17.55
N ARG A 189 -11.11 -2.87 16.93
CA ARG A 189 -12.35 -3.31 17.59
C ARG A 189 -12.15 -4.65 18.27
N ARG A 190 -12.41 -4.72 19.59
CA ARG A 190 -12.27 -5.94 20.41
C ARG A 190 -13.12 -7.11 19.88
N GLN A 191 -14.33 -6.81 19.40
CA GLN A 191 -15.22 -7.83 18.82
C GLN A 191 -14.63 -8.56 17.60
N LEU A 192 -13.95 -7.81 16.70
CA LEU A 192 -13.27 -8.41 15.56
C LEU A 192 -12.07 -9.26 15.97
N LEU A 193 -11.40 -8.91 17.07
CA LEU A 193 -10.32 -9.73 17.63
C LEU A 193 -10.86 -11.07 18.14
N TRP A 194 -11.97 -11.06 18.90
CA TRP A 194 -12.62 -12.28 19.37
C TRP A 194 -13.11 -13.20 18.25
N LEU A 195 -13.50 -12.66 17.09
CA LEU A 195 -13.85 -13.45 15.92
C LEU A 195 -12.61 -13.95 15.16
N SER A 196 -11.59 -13.11 15.00
CA SER A 196 -10.43 -13.44 14.17
C SER A 196 -9.55 -14.54 14.76
N MET A 197 -9.47 -14.65 16.09
CA MET A 197 -8.67 -15.68 16.74
C MET A 197 -9.22 -17.10 16.49
N PRO A 198 -10.50 -17.42 16.76
CA PRO A 198 -11.03 -18.75 16.44
C PRO A 198 -11.07 -19.02 14.93
N ALA A 199 -11.36 -18.00 14.10
CA ALA A 199 -11.33 -18.15 12.65
C ALA A 199 -9.93 -18.54 12.14
N MET A 200 -8.88 -17.88 12.66
CA MET A 200 -7.50 -18.25 12.36
C MET A 200 -7.20 -19.69 12.82
N ALA A 201 -7.63 -20.07 14.02
CA ALA A 201 -7.38 -21.42 14.55
C ALA A 201 -8.06 -22.51 13.68
N ILE A 202 -9.28 -22.30 13.22
CA ILE A 202 -10.00 -23.22 12.33
C ILE A 202 -9.26 -23.35 10.98
N MET A 203 -8.88 -22.20 10.39
CA MET A 203 -8.13 -22.21 9.12
C MET A 203 -6.77 -22.90 9.29
N PHE A 204 -6.08 -22.66 10.39
CA PHE A 204 -4.80 -23.29 10.70
C PHE A 204 -4.95 -24.80 10.91
N ALA A 205 -5.99 -25.25 11.59
CA ALA A 205 -6.32 -26.68 11.73
C ALA A 205 -6.56 -27.34 10.37
N ALA A 206 -7.24 -26.66 9.45
CA ALA A 206 -7.40 -27.15 8.07
C ALA A 206 -6.06 -27.27 7.33
N VAL A 207 -5.16 -26.29 7.48
CA VAL A 207 -3.80 -26.36 6.91
C VAL A 207 -3.06 -27.59 7.44
N ILE A 208 -3.10 -27.83 8.76
CA ILE A 208 -2.49 -29.02 9.37
C ILE A 208 -3.13 -30.30 8.81
N GLY A 209 -4.46 -30.36 8.72
CA GLY A 209 -5.20 -31.52 8.21
C GLY A 209 -4.82 -31.89 6.77
N THR A 210 -4.35 -30.93 5.96
CA THR A 210 -3.84 -31.25 4.60
C THR A 210 -2.51 -32.00 4.62
N GLY A 211 -1.78 -32.02 5.74
CA GLY A 211 -0.45 -32.59 5.85
C GLY A 211 0.63 -31.90 5.00
N SER A 212 0.35 -30.70 4.48
CA SER A 212 1.30 -29.93 3.64
C SER A 212 2.18 -29.04 4.51
N ARG A 213 3.51 -29.06 4.29
CA ARG A 213 4.49 -28.28 5.06
C ARG A 213 4.67 -26.85 4.50
N THR A 214 4.59 -26.72 3.18
CA THR A 214 4.77 -25.45 2.47
C THR A 214 3.96 -24.29 3.05
N PRO A 215 2.63 -24.42 3.29
CA PRO A 215 1.86 -23.31 3.85
C PRO A 215 2.22 -22.98 5.29
N LEU A 216 2.81 -23.90 6.06
CA LEU A 216 3.28 -23.60 7.42
C LEU A 216 4.49 -22.66 7.39
N VAL A 217 5.46 -22.95 6.51
CA VAL A 217 6.62 -22.06 6.27
C VAL A 217 6.16 -20.71 5.75
N ALA A 218 5.21 -20.70 4.82
CA ALA A 218 4.63 -19.49 4.26
C ALA A 218 3.87 -18.64 5.32
N LEU A 219 3.11 -19.28 6.22
CA LEU A 219 2.44 -18.60 7.33
C LEU A 219 3.44 -18.02 8.34
N THR A 220 4.55 -18.73 8.59
CA THR A 220 5.63 -18.20 9.43
C THR A 220 6.24 -16.94 8.81
N ALA A 221 6.55 -16.96 7.52
CA ALA A 221 7.04 -15.79 6.80
C ALA A 221 6.04 -14.61 6.84
N ALA A 222 4.76 -14.90 6.63
CA ALA A 222 3.68 -13.90 6.73
C ALA A 222 3.54 -13.31 8.15
N ALA A 223 3.68 -14.12 9.18
CA ALA A 223 3.64 -13.68 10.57
C ALA A 223 4.87 -12.81 10.93
N LEU A 224 6.07 -13.18 10.47
CA LEU A 224 7.27 -12.35 10.63
C LEU A 224 7.13 -11.00 9.90
N TRP A 225 6.56 -11.01 8.69
CA TRP A 225 6.25 -9.78 7.96
C TRP A 225 5.26 -8.90 8.74
N LEU A 226 4.21 -9.47 9.31
CA LEU A 226 3.25 -8.73 10.16
C LEU A 226 3.92 -8.13 11.39
N CYS A 227 4.82 -8.86 12.04
CA CYS A 227 5.61 -8.33 13.15
C CYS A 227 6.47 -7.15 12.73
N PHE A 228 7.11 -7.24 11.56
CA PHE A 228 7.94 -6.18 11.01
C PHE A 228 7.13 -4.93 10.63
N ILE A 229 6.01 -5.10 9.90
CA ILE A 229 5.24 -3.98 9.37
C ILE A 229 4.37 -3.27 10.42
N CYS A 230 3.85 -4.01 11.42
CA CYS A 230 3.00 -3.48 12.48
C CYS A 230 3.78 -2.97 13.69
N TRP A 231 4.82 -3.69 14.12
CA TRP A 231 5.69 -3.44 15.28
C TRP A 231 4.98 -2.82 16.50
N ASN A 232 4.17 -3.65 17.17
CA ASN A 232 3.39 -3.26 18.35
C ASN A 232 3.42 -4.38 19.40
N ARG A 233 2.73 -4.21 20.54
CA ARG A 233 2.68 -5.23 21.61
C ARG A 233 2.16 -6.60 21.11
N ARG A 234 1.22 -6.62 20.16
CA ARG A 234 0.72 -7.87 19.57
C ARG A 234 1.80 -8.55 18.73
N SER A 235 2.67 -7.77 18.09
CA SER A 235 3.82 -8.32 17.35
C SER A 235 4.78 -9.06 18.28
N LEU A 236 5.06 -8.53 19.47
CA LEU A 236 5.90 -9.22 20.45
C LEU A 236 5.28 -10.52 20.94
N LEU A 237 3.96 -10.51 21.20
CA LEU A 237 3.23 -11.74 21.57
C LEU A 237 3.25 -12.77 20.45
N LEU A 238 3.10 -12.35 19.19
CA LEU A 238 3.16 -13.23 18.03
C LEU A 238 4.57 -13.81 17.86
N LEU A 239 5.62 -13.01 18.01
CA LEU A 239 7.01 -13.49 17.98
C LEU A 239 7.28 -14.51 19.08
N GLY A 240 6.82 -14.24 20.29
CA GLY A 240 6.91 -15.19 21.41
C GLY A 240 6.19 -16.51 21.11
N ALA A 241 4.95 -16.44 20.58
CA ALA A 241 4.19 -17.62 20.18
C ALA A 241 4.88 -18.43 19.06
N LEU A 242 5.44 -17.76 18.06
CA LEU A 242 6.20 -18.40 16.98
C LEU A 242 7.45 -19.09 17.52
N ALA A 243 8.22 -18.41 18.37
CA ALA A 243 9.43 -18.98 18.97
C ALA A 243 9.10 -20.21 19.84
N THR A 244 8.06 -20.10 20.69
CA THR A 244 7.62 -21.21 21.54
C THR A 244 7.11 -22.39 20.70
N SER A 245 6.26 -22.13 19.70
CA SER A 245 5.74 -23.18 18.81
C SER A 245 6.87 -23.85 18.03
N GLY A 246 7.83 -23.06 17.52
CA GLY A 246 9.01 -23.59 16.83
C GLY A 246 9.86 -24.48 17.74
N ALA A 247 10.11 -24.05 18.97
CA ALA A 247 10.85 -24.83 19.97
C ALA A 247 10.14 -26.16 20.31
N VAL A 248 8.82 -26.12 20.52
CA VAL A 248 8.01 -27.32 20.77
C VAL A 248 8.05 -28.28 19.58
N VAL A 249 7.87 -27.76 18.35
CA VAL A 249 7.94 -28.60 17.14
C VAL A 249 9.31 -29.25 16.98
N MET A 250 10.37 -28.51 17.22
CA MET A 250 11.74 -29.07 17.16
C MET A 250 11.99 -30.09 18.27
N ALA A 251 11.52 -29.85 19.49
CA ALA A 251 11.72 -30.78 20.60
C ALA A 251 10.93 -32.09 20.44
N VAL A 252 9.69 -32.02 19.91
CA VAL A 252 8.76 -33.17 19.90
C VAL A 252 8.83 -33.91 18.56
N PHE A 253 9.01 -33.22 17.43
CA PHE A 253 8.84 -33.77 16.09
C PHE A 253 10.13 -33.77 15.24
N SER A 254 11.31 -33.49 15.81
CA SER A 254 12.56 -33.42 15.05
C SER A 254 12.86 -34.67 14.27
N GLN A 255 12.72 -35.85 14.88
CA GLN A 255 12.97 -37.15 14.19
C GLN A 255 12.00 -37.36 13.01
N MET A 256 10.71 -37.12 13.23
CA MET A 256 9.69 -37.24 12.20
C MET A 256 9.87 -36.24 11.02
N ILE A 257 10.44 -35.09 11.31
CA ILE A 257 10.77 -34.07 10.28
C ILE A 257 11.94 -34.56 9.43
N ILE A 258 12.97 -35.16 10.06
CA ILE A 258 14.17 -35.66 9.39
C ILE A 258 13.83 -36.90 8.55
N GLU A 259 13.11 -37.88 9.09
CA GLU A 259 12.75 -39.13 8.40
C GLU A 259 11.88 -38.93 7.16
N ARG A 260 11.03 -37.88 7.15
CA ARG A 260 10.12 -37.61 6.03
C ARG A 260 10.81 -37.03 4.78
N GLY A 261 12.09 -36.64 4.87
CA GLY A 261 12.87 -36.10 3.76
C GLY A 261 12.31 -34.80 3.13
N ASP A 262 12.91 -34.39 2.03
CA ASP A 262 12.59 -33.15 1.28
C ASP A 262 11.57 -33.35 0.14
N SER A 263 11.06 -34.58 -0.05
CA SER A 263 10.14 -34.93 -1.13
C SER A 263 10.73 -34.71 -2.53
N TYR A 264 12.00 -35.08 -2.69
CA TYR A 264 12.80 -34.94 -3.94
C TYR A 264 12.97 -33.51 -4.44
N ARG A 265 12.71 -32.48 -3.61
CA ARG A 265 12.78 -31.10 -4.06
C ARG A 265 14.20 -30.68 -4.41
N PHE A 266 15.20 -31.10 -3.66
CA PHE A 266 16.59 -30.78 -3.97
C PHE A 266 17.04 -31.38 -5.29
N GLU A 267 16.70 -32.62 -5.58
CA GLU A 267 16.98 -33.28 -6.86
C GLU A 267 16.25 -32.57 -8.02
N ILE A 268 14.95 -32.26 -7.83
CA ILE A 268 14.17 -31.55 -8.84
C ILE A 268 14.78 -30.16 -9.10
N TRP A 269 15.19 -29.42 -8.06
CA TRP A 269 15.80 -28.11 -8.21
C TRP A 269 17.16 -28.17 -8.90
N GLN A 270 17.99 -29.15 -8.54
CA GLN A 270 19.29 -29.34 -9.19
C GLN A 270 19.13 -29.68 -10.68
N LEU A 271 18.22 -30.56 -11.03
CA LEU A 271 17.92 -30.90 -12.42
C LEU A 271 17.31 -29.72 -13.18
N ALA A 272 16.43 -28.92 -12.52
CA ALA A 272 15.90 -27.68 -13.10
C ALA A 272 17.00 -26.66 -13.36
N LEU A 273 17.94 -26.47 -12.41
CA LEU A 273 19.08 -25.56 -12.57
C LEU A 273 20.01 -25.99 -13.70
N ASN A 274 20.26 -27.28 -13.85
CA ASN A 274 21.02 -27.80 -14.97
C ASN A 274 20.38 -27.45 -16.31
N LYS A 275 19.04 -27.61 -16.43
CA LYS A 275 18.32 -27.22 -17.65
C LYS A 275 18.33 -25.67 -17.86
N ILE A 276 18.18 -24.88 -16.79
CA ILE A 276 18.25 -23.43 -16.86
C ILE A 276 19.61 -22.96 -17.38
N SER A 277 20.70 -23.67 -17.06
CA SER A 277 22.05 -23.33 -17.52
C SER A 277 22.25 -23.41 -19.04
N ASP A 278 21.36 -24.08 -19.77
CA ASP A 278 21.40 -24.13 -21.24
C ASP A 278 21.00 -22.78 -21.86
N HIS A 279 20.03 -22.09 -21.25
CA HIS A 279 19.52 -20.79 -21.71
C HIS A 279 19.32 -19.78 -20.55
N PRO A 280 20.36 -19.39 -19.81
CA PRO A 280 20.20 -18.65 -18.54
C PRO A 280 19.65 -17.23 -18.72
N TRP A 281 19.89 -16.57 -19.83
CA TRP A 281 19.51 -15.18 -20.07
C TRP A 281 18.07 -15.01 -20.56
N ILE A 282 17.65 -15.83 -21.53
CA ILE A 282 16.37 -15.67 -22.25
C ILE A 282 15.37 -16.76 -21.89
N GLY A 283 15.80 -17.85 -21.21
CA GLY A 283 15.01 -19.02 -20.92
C GLY A 283 14.70 -19.88 -22.14
N HIS A 284 13.99 -20.98 -21.91
CA HIS A 284 13.56 -21.94 -22.93
C HIS A 284 12.34 -21.48 -23.74
N GLY A 285 11.69 -20.37 -23.31
CA GLY A 285 10.45 -19.84 -23.90
C GLY A 285 9.20 -20.20 -23.12
N TYR A 286 8.21 -19.32 -23.16
CA TYR A 286 6.98 -19.44 -22.35
C TYR A 286 6.14 -20.68 -22.66
N ASN A 287 6.24 -21.23 -23.89
CA ASN A 287 5.56 -22.45 -24.33
C ASN A 287 6.44 -23.71 -24.20
N ALA A 288 7.64 -23.62 -23.65
CA ALA A 288 8.53 -24.77 -23.54
C ALA A 288 8.00 -25.83 -22.56
N ASN A 289 8.20 -27.11 -22.90
CA ASN A 289 7.84 -28.23 -22.03
C ASN A 289 8.98 -28.52 -21.06
N LEU A 290 8.70 -28.44 -19.76
CA LEU A 290 9.63 -28.88 -18.72
C LEU A 290 9.35 -30.35 -18.39
N SER A 291 10.38 -31.18 -18.44
CA SER A 291 10.32 -32.58 -17.96
C SER A 291 11.54 -32.82 -17.09
N ILE A 292 11.32 -33.15 -15.82
CA ILE A 292 12.36 -33.44 -14.83
C ILE A 292 12.14 -34.86 -14.33
N ASP A 293 13.14 -35.73 -14.55
CA ASP A 293 13.16 -37.11 -14.04
C ASP A 293 14.15 -37.23 -12.88
N PRO A 294 13.69 -37.26 -11.63
CA PRO A 294 14.54 -37.52 -10.48
C PRO A 294 14.79 -39.03 -10.22
N GLY A 295 14.47 -39.90 -11.16
CA GLY A 295 14.68 -41.36 -11.02
C GLY A 295 13.62 -42.08 -10.18
N VAL A 296 12.43 -41.50 -9.98
CA VAL A 296 11.36 -42.06 -9.13
C VAL A 296 10.23 -42.69 -9.93
N GLY A 297 10.43 -42.90 -11.22
CA GLY A 297 9.48 -43.59 -12.10
C GLY A 297 8.39 -42.70 -12.71
N TYR A 298 8.40 -41.41 -12.47
CA TYR A 298 7.55 -40.43 -13.14
C TYR A 298 8.24 -39.05 -13.28
N ASN A 299 7.88 -38.32 -14.34
CA ASN A 299 8.45 -37.04 -14.67
C ASN A 299 7.63 -35.89 -14.10
N PHE A 300 8.32 -34.91 -13.52
CA PHE A 300 7.72 -33.66 -13.07
C PHE A 300 7.72 -32.65 -14.21
N GLN A 301 6.58 -31.96 -14.36
CA GLN A 301 6.38 -30.89 -15.36
C GLN A 301 6.57 -29.50 -14.78
N GLU A 302 6.79 -29.39 -13.49
CA GLU A 302 7.00 -28.12 -12.78
C GLU A 302 8.21 -28.28 -11.83
N PRO A 303 9.04 -27.23 -11.67
CA PRO A 303 10.20 -27.27 -10.79
C PRO A 303 9.84 -27.13 -9.30
N HIS A 304 8.56 -27.08 -8.95
CA HIS A 304 8.06 -26.80 -7.60
C HIS A 304 8.71 -25.55 -6.95
N SER A 305 8.94 -24.53 -7.76
CA SER A 305 9.40 -23.20 -7.34
C SER A 305 9.05 -22.18 -8.41
N PHE A 306 8.33 -21.11 -8.03
CA PHE A 306 8.01 -20.03 -8.98
C PHE A 306 9.27 -19.36 -9.54
N ALA A 307 10.29 -19.16 -8.72
CA ALA A 307 11.53 -18.51 -9.18
C ALA A 307 12.27 -19.37 -10.21
N LEU A 308 12.38 -20.68 -9.98
CA LEU A 308 12.97 -21.61 -10.95
C LEU A 308 12.12 -21.75 -12.22
N GLY A 309 10.79 -21.70 -12.07
CA GLY A 309 9.88 -21.67 -13.22
C GLY A 309 10.09 -20.43 -14.07
N VAL A 310 10.16 -19.24 -13.45
CA VAL A 310 10.45 -17.99 -14.16
C VAL A 310 11.80 -18.08 -14.88
N LEU A 311 12.85 -18.54 -14.19
CA LEU A 311 14.18 -18.71 -14.80
C LEU A 311 14.15 -19.68 -15.98
N TYR A 312 13.46 -20.81 -15.85
CA TYR A 312 13.37 -21.79 -16.93
C TYR A 312 12.68 -21.24 -18.16
N TYR A 313 11.48 -20.64 -17.99
CA TYR A 313 10.69 -20.18 -19.12
C TYR A 313 11.20 -18.89 -19.76
N VAL A 314 11.62 -17.91 -18.97
CA VAL A 314 11.91 -16.54 -19.46
C VAL A 314 13.29 -16.01 -19.06
N GLY A 315 14.12 -16.80 -18.43
CA GLY A 315 15.51 -16.51 -18.07
C GLY A 315 15.66 -15.34 -17.09
N LEU A 316 16.91 -14.90 -16.93
CA LEU A 316 17.25 -13.76 -16.07
C LEU A 316 16.59 -12.45 -16.52
N LEU A 317 16.43 -12.23 -17.83
CA LEU A 317 15.78 -11.03 -18.36
C LEU A 317 14.30 -10.95 -17.96
N GLY A 318 13.61 -12.09 -17.86
CA GLY A 318 12.24 -12.12 -17.33
C GLY A 318 12.18 -12.11 -15.80
N LEU A 319 13.18 -12.67 -15.13
CA LEU A 319 13.25 -12.69 -13.66
C LEU A 319 13.39 -11.28 -13.08
N LEU A 320 14.15 -10.38 -13.71
CA LEU A 320 14.36 -9.03 -13.21
C LEU A 320 13.07 -8.22 -13.03
N PRO A 321 12.19 -8.06 -14.05
CA PRO A 321 10.92 -7.37 -13.86
C PRO A 321 9.99 -8.15 -12.91
N TRP A 322 10.07 -9.50 -12.85
CA TRP A 322 9.31 -10.30 -11.91
C TRP A 322 9.69 -10.01 -10.45
N LEU A 323 10.98 -10.01 -10.13
CA LEU A 323 11.48 -9.63 -8.79
C LEU A 323 11.16 -8.17 -8.47
N PHE A 324 11.25 -7.28 -9.47
CA PHE A 324 10.96 -5.87 -9.26
C PHE A 324 9.51 -5.64 -8.85
N PHE A 325 8.51 -6.24 -9.51
CA PHE A 325 7.12 -6.00 -9.11
C PHE A 325 6.78 -6.62 -7.76
N LEU A 326 7.40 -7.75 -7.36
CA LEU A 326 7.26 -8.32 -6.01
C LEU A 326 7.86 -7.37 -4.96
N ALA A 327 9.10 -6.96 -5.15
CA ALA A 327 9.81 -6.06 -4.24
C ALA A 327 9.10 -4.69 -4.14
N TRP A 328 8.65 -4.14 -5.27
CA TRP A 328 7.91 -2.88 -5.28
C TRP A 328 6.56 -2.99 -4.57
N GLY A 329 5.85 -4.11 -4.73
CA GLY A 329 4.62 -4.39 -4.00
C GLY A 329 4.82 -4.37 -2.49
N LEU A 330 5.86 -5.02 -1.99
CA LEU A 330 6.21 -5.03 -0.56
C LEU A 330 6.69 -3.65 -0.08
N LEU A 331 7.56 -2.99 -0.84
CA LEU A 331 8.09 -1.66 -0.51
C LEU A 331 7.00 -0.60 -0.46
N SER A 332 6.07 -0.60 -1.43
CA SER A 332 4.94 0.35 -1.47
C SER A 332 3.98 0.12 -0.31
N SER A 333 3.74 -1.14 0.06
CA SER A 333 2.92 -1.50 1.22
C SER A 333 3.58 -1.07 2.53
N TRP A 334 4.89 -1.30 2.69
CA TRP A 334 5.64 -0.84 3.87
C TRP A 334 5.65 0.68 4.00
N ARG A 335 5.84 1.41 2.90
CA ARG A 335 5.80 2.89 2.89
C ARG A 335 4.42 3.44 3.26
N GLN A 336 3.37 2.69 2.98
CA GLN A 336 1.98 3.08 3.20
C GLN A 336 1.28 2.22 4.28
N ARG A 337 2.05 1.66 5.22
CA ARG A 337 1.60 0.74 6.28
C ARG A 337 0.59 1.31 7.28
N VAL A 338 0.24 2.57 7.17
CA VAL A 338 -0.90 3.17 7.92
C VAL A 338 -2.23 2.59 7.46
N GLN A 339 -2.29 2.10 6.23
CA GLN A 339 -3.52 1.58 5.63
C GLN A 339 -3.67 0.09 5.92
N PRO A 340 -4.66 -0.34 6.73
CA PRO A 340 -4.81 -1.74 7.11
C PRO A 340 -4.95 -2.70 5.91
N LEU A 341 -5.63 -2.27 4.84
CA LEU A 341 -5.78 -3.09 3.64
C LEU A 341 -4.45 -3.38 2.93
N LEU A 342 -3.48 -2.45 2.97
CA LEU A 342 -2.14 -2.71 2.41
C LEU A 342 -1.33 -3.64 3.30
N ILE A 343 -1.50 -3.57 4.62
CA ILE A 343 -0.89 -4.55 5.53
C ILE A 343 -1.44 -5.94 5.20
N ILE A 344 -2.76 -6.09 5.09
CA ILE A 344 -3.42 -7.35 4.73
C ILE A 344 -2.91 -7.86 3.39
N ALA A 345 -2.98 -7.05 2.33
CA ALA A 345 -2.60 -7.45 0.98
C ALA A 345 -1.11 -7.85 0.89
N SER A 346 -0.20 -7.11 1.56
CA SER A 346 1.22 -7.48 1.58
C SER A 346 1.51 -8.73 2.41
N THR A 347 0.75 -8.99 3.46
CA THR A 347 0.85 -10.24 4.23
C THR A 347 0.43 -11.43 3.40
N LEU A 348 -0.66 -11.30 2.63
CA LEU A 348 -1.10 -12.32 1.67
C LEU A 348 -0.06 -12.53 0.57
N LEU A 349 0.60 -11.46 0.10
CA LEU A 349 1.70 -11.57 -0.87
C LEU A 349 2.90 -12.30 -0.28
N VAL A 350 3.32 -11.99 0.95
CA VAL A 350 4.45 -12.69 1.61
C VAL A 350 4.13 -14.16 1.84
N PHE A 351 2.90 -14.48 2.26
CA PHE A 351 2.42 -15.85 2.30
C PHE A 351 2.58 -16.53 0.94
N GLY A 352 2.15 -15.88 -0.14
CA GLY A 352 2.24 -16.42 -1.49
C GLY A 352 3.68 -16.59 -1.99
N ILE A 353 4.57 -15.63 -1.69
CA ILE A 353 6.01 -15.75 -1.99
C ILE A 353 6.59 -16.94 -1.24
N GLY A 354 6.32 -17.06 0.06
CA GLY A 354 6.82 -18.19 0.88
C GLY A 354 6.33 -19.54 0.38
N ALA A 355 5.05 -19.67 -0.01
CA ALA A 355 4.53 -20.89 -0.62
C ALA A 355 5.15 -21.16 -2.00
N GLY A 356 5.30 -20.15 -2.82
CA GLY A 356 5.87 -20.23 -4.17
C GLY A 356 7.37 -20.52 -4.22
N LEU A 357 8.09 -20.45 -3.10
CA LEU A 357 9.49 -20.91 -3.03
C LEU A 357 9.62 -22.42 -3.22
N THR A 358 8.61 -23.16 -2.79
CA THR A 358 8.63 -24.64 -2.80
C THR A 358 7.45 -25.26 -3.55
N GLU A 359 6.68 -24.46 -4.28
CA GLU A 359 5.52 -24.90 -5.06
C GLU A 359 5.34 -24.12 -6.36
N GLY A 360 4.69 -24.78 -7.34
CA GLY A 360 4.37 -24.20 -8.63
C GLY A 360 5.57 -24.11 -9.57
N GLY A 361 5.38 -23.44 -10.67
CA GLY A 361 6.39 -23.29 -11.72
C GLY A 361 5.84 -22.61 -12.96
N GLY A 362 4.53 -22.65 -13.15
CA GLY A 362 3.86 -21.94 -14.25
C GLY A 362 3.88 -20.44 -14.00
N ILE A 363 4.52 -19.68 -14.90
CA ILE A 363 4.71 -18.21 -14.76
C ILE A 363 3.41 -17.43 -14.93
N LEU A 364 2.53 -17.91 -15.80
CA LEU A 364 1.21 -17.33 -16.07
C LEU A 364 0.22 -18.47 -16.27
N SER A 365 -0.89 -18.43 -15.57
CA SER A 365 -1.88 -19.52 -15.60
C SER A 365 -3.31 -18.96 -15.64
N ARG A 366 -4.27 -19.83 -15.91
CA ARG A 366 -5.70 -19.52 -15.72
C ARG A 366 -5.98 -19.30 -14.22
N PRO A 367 -7.09 -18.61 -13.88
CA PRO A 367 -7.48 -18.40 -12.48
C PRO A 367 -7.59 -19.73 -11.72
N LYS A 368 -6.68 -19.98 -10.82
CA LYS A 368 -6.62 -21.16 -9.95
C LYS A 368 -6.00 -20.79 -8.60
N GLU A 369 -5.75 -21.75 -7.74
CA GLU A 369 -5.21 -21.57 -6.40
C GLU A 369 -3.91 -20.73 -6.39
N HIS A 370 -3.06 -20.87 -7.40
CA HIS A 370 -1.81 -20.10 -7.55
C HIS A 370 -2.06 -18.57 -7.72
N TRP A 371 -3.24 -18.16 -8.17
CA TRP A 371 -3.60 -16.75 -8.25
C TRP A 371 -3.70 -16.09 -6.88
N PHE A 372 -4.12 -16.85 -5.87
CA PHE A 372 -4.16 -16.39 -4.48
C PHE A 372 -2.76 -16.14 -3.91
N LEU A 373 -1.75 -16.85 -4.42
CA LEU A 373 -0.38 -16.70 -3.95
C LEU A 373 0.25 -15.38 -4.42
N LEU A 374 0.05 -14.99 -5.70
CA LEU A 374 0.74 -13.84 -6.27
C LEU A 374 -0.20 -12.79 -6.87
N TRP A 375 -1.05 -13.18 -7.84
CA TRP A 375 -1.73 -12.21 -8.70
C TRP A 375 -2.80 -11.40 -7.99
N ILE A 376 -3.61 -12.04 -7.14
CA ILE A 376 -4.67 -11.36 -6.37
C ILE A 376 -4.08 -10.37 -5.36
N PRO A 377 -3.11 -10.73 -4.51
CA PRO A 377 -2.47 -9.78 -3.61
C PRO A 377 -1.77 -8.62 -4.32
N LEU A 378 -1.03 -8.89 -5.41
CA LEU A 378 -0.35 -7.86 -6.19
C LEU A 378 -1.32 -6.89 -6.86
N ALA A 379 -2.39 -7.40 -7.47
CA ALA A 379 -3.42 -6.56 -8.09
C ALA A 379 -4.09 -5.65 -7.05
N LEU A 380 -4.36 -6.17 -5.86
CA LEU A 380 -4.91 -5.40 -4.75
C LEU A 380 -3.93 -4.32 -4.26
N ILE A 381 -2.64 -4.66 -4.09
CA ILE A 381 -1.60 -3.69 -3.69
C ILE A 381 -1.48 -2.57 -4.73
N ALA A 382 -1.39 -2.90 -6.02
CA ALA A 382 -1.30 -1.92 -7.10
C ALA A 382 -2.51 -0.97 -7.08
N ALA A 383 -3.71 -1.51 -7.03
CA ALA A 383 -4.95 -0.74 -7.02
C ALA A 383 -5.07 0.18 -5.79
N LEU A 384 -4.74 -0.32 -4.59
CA LEU A 384 -4.74 0.46 -3.35
C LEU A 384 -3.68 1.55 -3.38
N SER A 385 -2.47 1.27 -3.86
CA SER A 385 -1.38 2.24 -3.94
C SER A 385 -1.71 3.39 -4.88
N ILE A 386 -2.33 3.10 -6.04
CA ILE A 386 -2.80 4.11 -6.99
C ILE A 386 -3.93 4.94 -6.37
N ASN A 387 -4.93 4.29 -5.76
CA ASN A 387 -6.05 4.97 -5.15
C ASN A 387 -5.63 5.89 -3.98
N LEU A 388 -4.66 5.46 -3.19
CA LEU A 388 -4.11 6.28 -2.11
C LEU A 388 -3.33 7.48 -2.66
N ARG A 389 -2.61 7.32 -3.78
CA ARG A 389 -1.98 8.45 -4.47
C ARG A 389 -3.02 9.40 -5.06
N ALA A 390 -4.03 8.89 -5.74
CA ALA A 390 -5.11 9.68 -6.30
C ALA A 390 -5.95 10.40 -5.24
N ARG A 391 -6.13 9.79 -4.07
CA ARG A 391 -6.77 10.46 -2.90
C ARG A 391 -5.85 11.47 -2.22
N ARG A 392 -4.53 11.31 -2.39
CA ARG A 392 -3.54 12.29 -1.96
C ARG A 392 -3.43 13.47 -2.92
N LEU A 393 -3.56 13.20 -4.19
CA LEU A 393 -3.69 14.14 -5.28
C LEU A 393 -5.19 14.40 -5.39
N LEU A 394 -5.67 15.42 -4.77
CA LEU A 394 -7.00 15.99 -4.83
C LEU A 394 -7.87 15.51 -6.02
N ASP A 395 -9.18 15.57 -5.90
CA ASP A 395 -10.15 15.45 -7.02
C ASP A 395 -9.90 16.46 -8.16
N ARG A 396 -8.80 17.22 -8.11
CA ARG A 396 -8.41 18.24 -9.08
C ARG A 396 -7.20 17.79 -9.90
N PRO A 397 -7.34 17.65 -11.22
CA PRO A 397 -6.25 17.30 -12.10
C PRO A 397 -5.20 18.42 -12.17
N VAL A 398 -3.92 18.02 -12.30
CA VAL A 398 -2.85 19.00 -12.65
C VAL A 398 -3.06 19.43 -14.09
N VAL A 399 -3.36 20.72 -14.29
CA VAL A 399 -3.59 21.32 -15.60
C VAL A 399 -2.28 21.86 -16.15
N LYS A 400 -1.94 21.50 -17.39
CA LYS A 400 -0.82 22.14 -18.10
C LYS A 400 -1.25 23.55 -18.50
N ARG A 401 -0.41 24.54 -18.22
CA ARG A 401 -0.61 25.94 -18.60
C ARG A 401 0.60 26.46 -19.37
N SER A 402 0.34 27.19 -20.44
CA SER A 402 1.36 27.94 -21.14
C SER A 402 1.79 29.19 -20.34
N ALA A 403 2.90 29.80 -20.73
CA ALA A 403 3.33 31.06 -20.14
C ALA A 403 2.26 32.17 -20.34
N ALA A 404 1.61 32.20 -21.50
CA ALA A 404 0.53 33.14 -21.80
C ALA A 404 -0.70 32.94 -20.89
N ASP A 405 -1.14 31.68 -20.68
CA ASP A 405 -2.24 31.39 -19.74
C ASP A 405 -1.92 31.81 -18.31
N MET A 406 -0.67 31.63 -17.88
CA MET A 406 -0.25 32.04 -16.54
C MET A 406 -0.17 33.56 -16.41
N GLN A 407 0.28 34.24 -17.45
CA GLN A 407 0.29 35.71 -17.49
C GLN A 407 -1.14 36.27 -17.45
N GLN A 408 -2.07 35.67 -18.18
CA GLN A 408 -3.49 36.05 -18.14
C GLN A 408 -4.09 35.80 -16.74
N LEU A 409 -3.81 34.66 -16.11
CA LEU A 409 -4.29 34.33 -14.76
C LEU A 409 -3.72 35.29 -13.70
N SER A 410 -2.51 35.77 -13.89
CA SER A 410 -1.83 36.70 -12.98
C SER A 410 -1.94 38.16 -13.40
N GLN A 411 -2.78 38.47 -14.39
CA GLN A 411 -3.05 39.85 -14.78
C GLN A 411 -3.64 40.60 -13.59
N ASN A 412 -3.11 41.78 -13.29
CA ASN A 412 -3.47 42.61 -12.12
C ASN A 412 -3.21 41.96 -10.74
N ALA A 413 -2.50 40.85 -10.66
CA ALA A 413 -2.17 40.23 -9.39
C ALA A 413 -1.17 41.07 -8.58
N ARG A 414 -1.42 41.16 -7.26
CA ARG A 414 -0.48 41.82 -6.33
C ARG A 414 0.60 40.81 -5.90
N ILE A 415 1.86 41.22 -6.04
CA ILE A 415 2.99 40.44 -5.53
C ILE A 415 2.99 40.48 -4.00
N ILE A 416 2.93 39.34 -3.34
CA ILE A 416 2.99 39.19 -1.89
C ILE A 416 4.38 38.77 -1.43
N GLU A 417 5.02 37.85 -2.20
CA GLU A 417 6.37 37.36 -1.91
C GLU A 417 7.14 37.26 -3.23
N GLU A 418 8.39 37.71 -3.21
CA GLU A 418 9.31 37.65 -4.33
C GLU A 418 10.65 37.06 -3.91
N ASP A 419 11.32 36.34 -4.80
CA ASP A 419 12.70 35.86 -4.60
C ASP A 419 13.59 36.35 -5.76
N GLY A 420 14.89 36.09 -5.70
CA GLY A 420 15.84 36.51 -6.74
C GLY A 420 15.55 36.00 -8.18
N LEU A 421 14.48 35.23 -8.36
CA LEU A 421 14.00 34.72 -9.63
C LEU A 421 12.64 35.33 -10.04
N GLY A 422 12.11 36.27 -9.25
CA GLY A 422 10.86 37.00 -9.46
C GLY A 422 9.70 36.55 -8.56
N PRO A 423 8.44 36.89 -8.88
CA PRO A 423 7.27 36.67 -8.01
C PRO A 423 7.13 35.21 -7.60
N LYS A 424 7.00 34.95 -6.30
CA LYS A 424 6.83 33.62 -5.70
C LYS A 424 5.42 33.36 -5.23
N VAL A 425 4.77 34.37 -4.63
CA VAL A 425 3.38 34.33 -4.20
C VAL A 425 2.67 35.56 -4.72
N LEU A 426 1.59 35.32 -5.45
CA LEU A 426 0.72 36.34 -6.02
C LEU A 426 -0.66 36.27 -5.36
N ARG A 427 -1.26 37.43 -5.06
CA ARG A 427 -2.68 37.53 -4.71
C ARG A 427 -3.44 37.98 -5.96
N LEU A 428 -4.39 37.15 -6.40
CA LEU A 428 -5.21 37.39 -7.58
C LEU A 428 -6.34 38.37 -7.26
N GLU A 429 -7.02 38.86 -8.31
CA GLU A 429 -8.12 39.82 -8.15
C GLU A 429 -9.29 39.30 -7.32
N ASP A 430 -9.58 38.01 -7.40
CA ASP A 430 -10.62 37.34 -6.61
C ASP A 430 -10.23 37.09 -5.14
N GLY A 431 -9.06 37.58 -4.73
CA GLY A 431 -8.52 37.40 -3.38
C GLY A 431 -7.83 36.08 -3.13
N SER A 432 -7.85 35.14 -4.08
CA SER A 432 -7.14 33.87 -4.00
C SER A 432 -5.63 34.05 -4.20
N PHE A 433 -4.86 33.02 -3.88
CA PHE A 433 -3.39 33.06 -3.95
C PHE A 433 -2.87 32.05 -4.97
N LEU A 434 -1.85 32.48 -5.73
CA LEU A 434 -1.09 31.66 -6.64
C LEU A 434 0.36 31.58 -6.16
N LYS A 435 0.82 30.38 -5.74
CA LYS A 435 2.19 30.15 -5.31
C LYS A 435 2.94 29.36 -6.36
N LEU A 436 4.05 29.94 -6.83
CA LEU A 436 4.91 29.40 -7.88
C LEU A 436 6.09 28.66 -7.28
N PHE A 437 6.37 27.48 -7.81
CA PHE A 437 7.52 26.63 -7.44
C PHE A 437 8.40 26.43 -8.66
N ARG A 438 9.49 27.19 -8.75
CA ARG A 438 10.42 27.16 -9.88
C ARG A 438 11.35 25.96 -9.80
N ARG A 439 11.62 25.35 -10.93
CA ARG A 439 12.54 24.22 -11.05
C ARG A 439 13.99 24.74 -11.14
N ARG A 440 14.78 24.53 -10.08
CA ARG A 440 16.19 24.96 -10.06
C ARG A 440 17.15 23.97 -10.71
N ARG A 441 16.88 22.65 -10.60
CA ARG A 441 17.74 21.56 -11.14
C ARG A 441 16.88 20.37 -11.53
N TRP A 442 17.20 19.72 -12.65
CA TRP A 442 16.43 18.60 -13.20
C TRP A 442 16.50 17.30 -12.35
N TYR A 443 17.56 17.11 -11.55
CA TYR A 443 17.82 15.94 -10.70
C TYR A 443 17.35 16.11 -9.25
N THR A 444 16.56 17.10 -8.94
CA THR A 444 16.06 17.31 -7.56
C THR A 444 14.77 16.52 -7.31
N SER A 445 14.47 16.26 -6.03
CA SER A 445 13.23 15.60 -5.61
C SER A 445 11.95 16.30 -6.13
N GLY A 446 12.02 17.59 -6.43
CA GLY A 446 10.92 18.36 -7.04
C GLY A 446 10.57 17.92 -8.48
N THR A 447 11.48 17.21 -9.18
CA THR A 447 11.19 16.65 -10.51
C THR A 447 10.24 15.46 -10.44
N PHE A 448 10.45 14.59 -9.47
CA PHE A 448 9.65 13.35 -9.27
C PHE A 448 8.43 13.57 -8.35
N ASN A 449 8.45 14.60 -7.50
CA ASN A 449 7.39 14.95 -6.58
C ASN A 449 7.31 16.47 -6.44
N PRO A 450 6.59 17.16 -7.35
CA PRO A 450 6.52 18.63 -7.40
C PRO A 450 6.03 19.25 -6.10
N TYR A 451 6.57 20.41 -5.75
CA TYR A 451 6.23 21.10 -4.51
C TYR A 451 4.77 21.56 -4.46
N SER A 452 4.16 21.91 -5.61
CA SER A 452 2.74 22.25 -5.69
C SER A 452 1.83 21.06 -5.35
N GLU A 453 2.19 19.85 -5.85
CA GLU A 453 1.47 18.62 -5.54
C GLU A 453 1.65 18.24 -4.06
N ARG A 454 2.86 18.40 -3.52
CA ARG A 454 3.14 18.20 -2.08
C ARG A 454 2.34 19.15 -1.21
N PHE A 455 2.26 20.43 -1.58
CA PHE A 455 1.46 21.41 -0.87
C PHE A 455 -0.01 21.00 -0.81
N ALA A 456 -0.58 20.62 -1.95
CA ALA A 456 -1.97 20.20 -2.05
C ALA A 456 -2.27 18.92 -1.25
N VAL A 457 -1.39 17.92 -1.36
CA VAL A 457 -1.50 16.66 -0.62
C VAL A 457 -1.46 16.91 0.89
N ASN A 458 -0.52 17.73 1.35
CA ASN A 458 -0.38 18.04 2.76
C ASN A 458 -1.60 18.84 3.29
N SER A 459 -2.12 19.80 2.49
CA SER A 459 -3.35 20.52 2.83
C SER A 459 -4.51 19.56 3.07
N GLU A 460 -4.78 18.66 2.14
CA GLU A 460 -5.88 17.70 2.27
C GLU A 460 -5.69 16.74 3.45
N GLN A 461 -4.46 16.28 3.71
CA GLN A 461 -4.18 15.39 4.85
C GLN A 461 -4.38 16.09 6.20
N LEU A 462 -3.93 17.33 6.32
CA LEU A 462 -4.13 18.14 7.53
C LEU A 462 -5.61 18.44 7.77
N ARG A 463 -6.35 18.80 6.73
CA ARG A 463 -7.80 19.05 6.81
C ARG A 463 -8.56 17.82 7.30
N ARG A 464 -8.19 16.60 6.83
CA ARG A 464 -8.75 15.33 7.32
C ARG A 464 -8.39 15.02 8.77
N ALA A 465 -7.27 15.56 9.24
CA ALA A 465 -6.83 15.48 10.63
C ALA A 465 -7.46 16.56 11.52
N GLY A 466 -8.37 17.38 10.97
CA GLY A 466 -9.02 18.48 11.70
C GLY A 466 -8.15 19.71 11.88
N ILE A 467 -7.06 19.86 11.10
CA ILE A 467 -6.17 21.03 11.15
C ILE A 467 -6.54 21.96 9.98
N PRO A 468 -6.96 23.21 10.25
CA PRO A 468 -7.27 24.19 9.22
C PRO A 468 -6.08 24.47 8.29
N THR A 469 -6.34 24.44 6.98
CA THR A 469 -5.34 24.71 5.93
C THR A 469 -6.01 25.38 4.72
N PRO A 470 -5.25 26.09 3.85
CA PRO A 470 -5.79 26.70 2.64
C PRO A 470 -6.53 25.70 1.75
N GLU A 471 -7.66 26.11 1.20
CA GLU A 471 -8.41 25.31 0.23
C GLU A 471 -7.76 25.40 -1.15
N ILE A 472 -7.46 24.24 -1.75
CA ILE A 472 -6.83 24.18 -3.07
C ILE A 472 -7.87 24.39 -4.17
N LEU A 473 -7.67 25.40 -5.01
CA LEU A 473 -8.50 25.73 -6.14
C LEU A 473 -8.00 25.11 -7.46
N GLY A 474 -6.67 24.97 -7.62
CA GLY A 474 -6.08 24.41 -8.82
C GLY A 474 -4.60 24.03 -8.66
N LEU A 475 -4.16 23.13 -9.53
CA LEU A 475 -2.75 22.72 -9.65
C LEU A 475 -2.30 22.90 -11.10
N TYR A 476 -1.20 23.59 -11.30
CA TYR A 476 -0.71 23.91 -12.63
C TYR A 476 0.72 23.40 -12.83
N ARG A 477 1.00 22.93 -14.05
CA ARG A 477 2.34 22.58 -14.51
C ARG A 477 2.68 23.45 -15.71
N LEU A 478 3.78 24.16 -15.62
CA LEU A 478 4.24 25.07 -16.67
C LEU A 478 5.16 24.34 -17.66
N GLU A 479 5.35 24.93 -18.83
CA GLU A 479 6.18 24.39 -19.92
C GLU A 479 7.65 24.30 -19.55
N ASP A 480 8.16 25.21 -18.73
CA ASP A 480 9.55 25.21 -18.22
C ASP A 480 9.80 24.13 -17.12
N GLY A 481 8.79 23.33 -16.80
CA GLY A 481 8.82 22.30 -15.76
C GLY A 481 8.60 22.85 -14.36
N SER A 482 8.34 24.14 -14.19
CA SER A 482 7.86 24.74 -12.94
C SER A 482 6.43 24.30 -12.63
N SER A 483 5.99 24.51 -11.40
CA SER A 483 4.63 24.17 -11.00
C SER A 483 4.04 25.28 -10.12
N ALA A 484 2.71 25.37 -10.08
CA ALA A 484 2.01 26.31 -9.22
C ALA A 484 0.84 25.68 -8.50
N VAL A 485 0.53 26.20 -7.33
CA VAL A 485 -0.69 25.89 -6.59
C VAL A 485 -1.53 27.16 -6.46
N HIS A 486 -2.79 27.06 -6.83
CA HIS A 486 -3.82 28.07 -6.67
C HIS A 486 -4.72 27.68 -5.50
N TYR A 487 -4.89 28.56 -4.54
CA TYR A 487 -5.62 28.27 -3.31
C TYR A 487 -6.34 29.49 -2.73
N SER A 488 -7.44 29.22 -2.03
CA SER A 488 -8.12 30.22 -1.20
C SER A 488 -7.35 30.35 0.12
N PRO A 489 -7.01 31.58 0.55
CA PRO A 489 -6.30 31.79 1.81
C PRO A 489 -7.17 31.40 3.00
N LEU A 490 -6.55 30.97 4.09
CA LEU A 490 -7.21 30.89 5.38
C LEU A 490 -7.47 32.33 5.92
N PRO A 491 -8.65 32.62 6.45
CA PRO A 491 -8.91 33.88 7.16
C PRO A 491 -8.10 33.89 8.47
N GLY A 492 -7.51 35.01 8.81
CA GLY A 492 -6.77 35.20 10.05
C GLY A 492 -5.42 35.91 9.90
N HIS A 493 -4.72 36.05 11.01
CA HIS A 493 -3.41 36.69 11.08
C HIS A 493 -2.35 35.66 11.53
N THR A 494 -1.10 35.86 11.11
CA THR A 494 -0.02 35.00 11.58
C THR A 494 0.11 35.13 13.10
N LEU A 495 0.42 34.01 13.76
CA LEU A 495 0.62 34.00 15.22
C LEU A 495 1.69 35.01 15.65
N ARG A 496 2.69 35.25 14.77
CA ARG A 496 3.70 36.29 15.00
C ARG A 496 3.07 37.70 15.06
N GLN A 497 2.22 38.05 14.09
CA GLN A 497 1.52 39.34 14.07
C GLN A 497 0.58 39.51 15.26
N VAL A 498 -0.14 38.45 15.63
CA VAL A 498 -1.03 38.47 16.79
C VAL A 498 -0.25 38.72 18.09
N LEU A 499 0.88 37.98 18.28
CA LEU A 499 1.72 38.18 19.48
C LEU A 499 2.37 39.56 19.54
N GLN A 500 2.75 40.14 18.39
CA GLN A 500 3.25 41.50 18.30
C GLN A 500 2.19 42.54 18.74
N GLY A 501 0.93 42.33 18.36
CA GLY A 501 -0.17 43.25 18.69
C GLY A 501 -0.67 43.12 20.13
N ILE A 502 -0.36 42.05 20.87
CA ILE A 502 -0.81 41.85 22.25
C ILE A 502 0.11 42.61 23.21
N THR A 503 -0.44 43.60 23.94
CA THR A 503 0.27 44.33 24.98
C THR A 503 0.17 43.67 26.36
N ALA A 504 -0.96 43.03 26.67
CA ALA A 504 -1.22 42.40 27.96
C ALA A 504 -0.48 41.08 28.13
N PRO A 505 0.46 40.92 29.10
CA PRO A 505 1.27 39.72 29.29
C PRO A 505 0.44 38.44 29.52
N ALA A 506 -0.65 38.54 30.30
CA ALA A 506 -1.51 37.38 30.58
C ALA A 506 -2.21 36.83 29.33
N VAL A 507 -2.64 37.71 28.42
CA VAL A 507 -3.27 37.29 27.15
C VAL A 507 -2.24 36.65 26.23
N ARG A 508 -1.02 37.15 26.20
CA ARG A 508 0.09 36.56 25.42
C ARG A 508 0.44 35.17 25.98
N GLN A 509 0.54 35.06 27.30
CA GLN A 509 0.78 33.78 27.97
C GLN A 509 -0.27 32.72 27.63
N ALA A 510 -1.56 33.06 27.73
CA ALA A 510 -2.66 32.16 27.38
C ALA A 510 -2.63 31.70 25.90
N LEU A 511 -2.26 32.64 24.99
CA LEU A 511 -2.12 32.28 23.56
C LEU A 511 -0.94 31.33 23.32
N VAL A 512 0.20 31.52 24.01
CA VAL A 512 1.37 30.66 23.93
C VAL A 512 1.07 29.26 24.52
N GLU A 513 0.31 29.18 25.60
CA GLU A 513 -0.16 27.90 26.16
C GLU A 513 -1.03 27.12 25.15
N ARG A 514 -2.00 27.78 24.53
CA ARG A 514 -2.83 27.19 23.47
C ARG A 514 -1.99 26.73 22.30
N PHE A 515 -0.99 27.51 21.89
CA PHE A 515 -0.06 27.12 20.83
C PHE A 515 0.78 25.89 21.24
N GLY A 516 1.19 25.78 22.49
CA GLY A 516 1.86 24.59 23.04
C GLY A 516 1.02 23.33 22.88
N LYS A 517 -0.28 23.41 23.21
CA LYS A 517 -1.23 22.31 23.01
C LYS A 517 -1.37 21.94 21.52
N PHE A 518 -1.50 22.94 20.63
CA PHE A 518 -1.58 22.71 19.19
C PHE A 518 -0.32 22.05 18.64
N MET A 519 0.87 22.49 19.05
CA MET A 519 2.14 21.88 18.66
C MET A 519 2.25 20.42 19.13
N ALA A 520 1.77 20.12 20.34
CA ALA A 520 1.69 18.76 20.85
C ALA A 520 0.77 17.89 19.98
N GLN A 521 -0.42 18.40 19.60
CA GLN A 521 -1.34 17.72 18.70
C GLN A 521 -0.69 17.40 17.35
N LEU A 522 0.01 18.35 16.74
CA LEU A 522 0.77 18.12 15.49
C LEU A 522 1.76 16.96 15.65
N HIS A 523 2.53 16.98 16.74
CA HIS A 523 3.54 15.96 17.00
C HIS A 523 2.93 14.57 17.27
N GLU A 524 1.83 14.49 18.02
CA GLU A 524 1.11 13.23 18.28
C GLU A 524 0.41 12.68 17.03
N GLN A 525 -0.03 13.55 16.12
CA GLN A 525 -0.57 13.15 14.82
C GLN A 525 0.51 12.84 13.77
N GLY A 526 1.81 12.90 14.14
CA GLY A 526 2.91 12.59 13.24
C GLY A 526 3.24 13.71 12.26
N VAL A 527 2.75 14.93 12.47
CA VAL A 527 2.98 16.06 11.58
C VAL A 527 4.35 16.68 11.87
N TYR A 528 5.31 16.48 10.97
CA TYR A 528 6.62 17.10 10.98
C TYR A 528 6.65 18.28 10.01
N PHE A 529 6.55 19.48 10.51
CA PHE A 529 6.61 20.70 9.71
C PHE A 529 8.02 21.27 9.74
N ARG A 530 8.83 20.95 8.72
CA ARG A 530 10.24 21.32 8.67
C ARG A 530 10.49 22.81 8.80
N SER A 531 9.61 23.64 8.23
CA SER A 531 9.64 25.10 8.26
C SER A 531 8.68 25.68 9.30
N LEU A 532 8.41 25.00 10.40
CA LEU A 532 7.54 25.49 11.46
C LEU A 532 8.16 26.72 12.13
N HIS A 533 7.46 27.82 12.06
CA HIS A 533 7.73 29.06 12.79
C HIS A 533 6.43 29.85 12.93
N LEU A 534 6.38 30.85 13.79
CA LEU A 534 5.15 31.61 14.10
C LEU A 534 4.53 32.32 12.88
N GLY A 535 5.33 32.59 11.84
CA GLY A 535 4.84 33.16 10.58
C GLY A 535 4.12 32.18 9.66
N ASN A 536 4.24 30.83 9.91
CA ASN A 536 3.53 29.79 9.17
C ASN A 536 2.33 29.21 9.93
N VAL A 537 2.01 29.77 11.08
CA VAL A 537 0.84 29.44 11.89
C VAL A 537 -0.09 30.64 11.87
N LEU A 538 -1.35 30.43 11.52
CA LEU A 538 -2.41 31.45 11.58
C LEU A 538 -3.25 31.27 12.84
N VAL A 539 -3.69 32.37 13.40
CA VAL A 539 -4.78 32.45 14.38
C VAL A 539 -6.03 32.86 13.61
N LEU A 540 -7.02 31.98 13.57
CA LEU A 540 -8.28 32.19 12.88
C LEU A 540 -9.25 33.05 13.73
N GLU A 541 -10.35 33.49 13.12
CA GLU A 541 -11.36 34.31 13.80
C GLU A 541 -12.03 33.59 14.98
N ASP A 542 -12.20 32.27 14.90
CA ASP A 542 -12.69 31.40 15.97
C ASP A 542 -11.63 31.11 17.06
N GLY A 543 -10.42 31.63 16.86
CA GLY A 543 -9.27 31.43 17.73
C GLY A 543 -8.52 30.11 17.50
N GLU A 544 -8.94 29.22 16.61
CA GLU A 544 -8.21 28.01 16.26
C GLU A 544 -6.94 28.32 15.47
N PHE A 545 -6.01 27.35 15.45
CA PHE A 545 -4.77 27.48 14.70
C PHE A 545 -4.85 26.78 13.35
N GLY A 546 -4.38 27.47 12.30
CA GLY A 546 -4.23 26.92 10.96
C GLY A 546 -2.78 26.95 10.48
N LEU A 547 -2.44 26.13 9.48
CA LEU A 547 -1.10 26.06 8.92
C LEU A 547 -1.09 26.53 7.48
N ILE A 548 -0.03 27.27 7.11
CA ILE A 548 0.26 27.72 5.74
C ILE A 548 1.67 27.28 5.34
N ASP A 549 2.03 27.43 4.07
CA ASP A 549 3.31 27.02 3.47
C ASP A 549 3.64 25.51 3.61
N LEU A 550 2.72 24.68 3.21
CA LEU A 550 2.68 23.25 3.49
C LEU A 550 3.62 22.36 2.64
N ALA A 551 4.37 22.94 1.68
CA ALA A 551 5.18 22.18 0.73
C ALA A 551 6.29 21.34 1.38
N ASP A 552 6.86 21.80 2.49
CA ASP A 552 7.96 21.13 3.23
C ASP A 552 7.50 20.28 4.42
N LEU A 553 6.19 20.13 4.58
CA LEU A 553 5.61 19.33 5.65
C LEU A 553 5.65 17.84 5.29
N ARG A 554 5.82 16.98 6.30
CA ARG A 554 5.73 15.52 6.20
C ARG A 554 4.83 14.97 7.28
N ILE A 555 3.93 14.08 6.92
CA ILE A 555 3.04 13.41 7.86
C ILE A 555 3.50 11.97 8.01
N TYR A 556 3.86 11.60 9.24
CA TYR A 556 4.27 10.25 9.61
C TYR A 556 3.07 9.46 10.15
N PRO A 557 3.09 8.14 10.01
CA PRO A 557 1.97 7.28 10.43
C PRO A 557 1.83 7.12 11.95
N SER A 558 2.85 7.54 12.71
CA SER A 558 2.92 7.44 14.16
C SER A 558 3.33 8.79 14.76
N PRO A 559 3.13 9.01 16.06
CA PRO A 559 3.65 10.17 16.75
C PRO A 559 5.12 10.42 16.42
N LEU A 560 5.52 11.69 16.31
CA LEU A 560 6.90 12.04 16.00
C LEU A 560 7.86 11.51 17.06
N SER A 561 9.00 10.99 16.60
CA SER A 561 10.11 10.65 17.48
C SER A 561 10.67 11.89 18.19
N LEU A 562 11.29 11.72 19.35
CA LEU A 562 11.86 12.81 20.12
C LEU A 562 12.86 13.65 19.28
N SER A 563 13.64 13.01 18.42
CA SER A 563 14.60 13.71 17.54
C SER A 563 13.93 14.62 16.50
N LEU A 564 12.78 14.22 15.94
CA LEU A 564 12.02 15.06 15.00
C LEU A 564 11.36 16.23 15.73
N ARG A 565 10.82 16.01 16.93
CA ARG A 565 10.26 17.08 17.78
C ARG A 565 11.33 18.12 18.11
N GLN A 566 12.52 17.67 18.50
CA GLN A 566 13.66 18.57 18.75
C GLN A 566 14.05 19.40 17.51
N ARG A 567 14.04 18.79 16.32
CA ARG A 567 14.34 19.51 15.08
C ARG A 567 13.34 20.62 14.78
N ASN A 568 12.03 20.40 15.03
CA ASN A 568 11.02 21.45 14.91
C ASN A 568 11.31 22.62 15.86
N LEU A 569 11.54 22.34 17.12
CA LEU A 569 11.84 23.34 18.14
C LEU A 569 13.09 24.15 17.82
N ARG A 570 14.19 23.47 17.43
CA ARG A 570 15.42 24.15 17.00
C ARG A 570 15.21 25.04 15.77
N HIS A 571 14.29 24.67 14.88
CA HIS A 571 13.99 25.50 13.73
C HIS A 571 13.32 26.81 14.15
N MET A 572 12.34 26.76 15.07
CA MET A 572 11.66 27.93 15.62
C MET A 572 12.62 28.86 16.35
N GLN A 573 13.60 28.30 17.08
CA GLN A 573 14.61 29.09 17.79
C GLN A 573 15.57 29.90 16.89
N ARG A 574 15.54 29.68 15.55
CA ARG A 574 16.34 30.48 14.59
C ARG A 574 15.79 31.87 14.37
N TYR A 575 14.50 32.06 14.66
CA TYR A 575 13.83 33.36 14.54
C TYR A 575 13.88 34.06 15.90
N THR A 576 14.48 35.24 15.95
CA THR A 576 14.75 35.96 17.20
C THR A 576 13.49 36.20 18.01
N GLU A 577 12.40 36.64 17.35
CA GLU A 577 11.12 36.90 18.01
C GLU A 577 10.44 35.64 18.53
N ASP A 578 10.42 34.57 17.69
CA ASP A 578 9.85 33.27 18.06
C ASP A 578 10.60 32.66 19.25
N LYS A 579 11.95 32.77 19.25
CA LYS A 579 12.79 32.32 20.36
C LYS A 579 12.45 33.08 21.64
N ARG A 580 12.41 34.40 21.57
CA ARG A 580 12.10 35.25 22.72
C ARG A 580 10.74 34.90 23.32
N TRP A 581 9.66 34.93 22.52
CA TRP A 581 8.30 34.73 23.05
C TRP A 581 8.03 33.31 23.53
N LEU A 582 8.51 32.27 22.83
CA LEU A 582 8.18 30.88 23.13
C LEU A 582 9.15 30.22 24.13
N PHE A 583 10.42 30.60 24.10
CA PHE A 583 11.46 29.87 24.83
C PHE A 583 12.17 30.71 25.92
N GLU A 584 11.96 32.04 25.94
CA GLU A 584 12.51 32.93 26.96
C GLU A 584 11.39 33.53 27.81
N ASP A 585 10.44 34.30 27.23
CA ASP A 585 9.45 35.03 27.97
C ASP A 585 8.29 34.15 28.52
N HIS A 586 7.83 33.12 27.77
CA HIS A 586 6.62 32.34 28.10
C HIS A 586 6.84 30.82 27.99
N PHE A 587 8.04 30.34 28.32
CA PHE A 587 8.38 28.92 28.18
C PHE A 587 7.50 28.00 29.04
N ASP A 588 7.19 28.41 30.26
CA ASP A 588 6.36 27.62 31.19
C ASP A 588 4.95 27.43 30.62
N ALA A 589 4.36 28.47 30.02
CA ALA A 589 3.06 28.39 29.36
C ALA A 589 3.10 27.46 28.12
N LEU A 590 4.15 27.56 27.31
CA LEU A 590 4.37 26.66 26.19
C LEU A 590 4.43 25.19 26.64
N LEU A 591 5.21 24.93 27.70
CA LEU A 591 5.40 23.61 28.28
C LEU A 591 4.10 23.07 28.88
N GLN A 592 3.36 23.90 29.62
CA GLN A 592 2.06 23.56 30.19
C GLN A 592 1.10 23.14 29.07
N GLY A 593 0.92 23.95 28.04
CA GLY A 593 0.08 23.62 26.89
C GLY A 593 0.53 22.33 26.18
N TYR A 594 1.83 22.17 25.97
CA TYR A 594 2.39 20.98 25.33
C TYR A 594 2.14 19.70 26.15
N SER A 595 2.19 19.78 27.48
CA SER A 595 1.99 18.65 28.39
C SER A 595 0.57 18.08 28.38
N VAL A 596 -0.42 18.84 27.90
CA VAL A 596 -1.83 18.40 27.86
C VAL A 596 -2.02 17.14 26.98
N THR A 597 -1.26 17.04 25.91
CA THR A 597 -1.43 15.95 24.92
C THR A 597 -0.18 15.11 24.72
N ALA A 598 1.00 15.67 24.97
CA ALA A 598 2.27 14.97 24.74
C ALA A 598 2.60 13.97 25.86
N SER A 599 3.34 12.91 25.52
CA SER A 599 3.85 11.96 26.51
C SER A 599 4.86 12.63 27.47
N LYS A 600 4.96 12.14 28.71
CA LYS A 600 5.91 12.64 29.71
C LYS A 600 7.35 12.71 29.15
N ALA A 601 7.79 11.68 28.42
CA ALA A 601 9.11 11.66 27.80
C ALA A 601 9.32 12.78 26.78
N ALA A 602 8.26 13.21 26.05
CA ALA A 602 8.31 14.31 25.10
C ALA A 602 8.36 15.67 25.80
N VAL A 603 7.65 15.80 26.92
CA VAL A 603 7.67 17.01 27.78
C VAL A 603 9.07 17.19 28.42
N ASP A 604 9.62 16.13 29.02
CA ASP A 604 10.96 16.15 29.63
C ASP A 604 12.05 16.45 28.57
N ASN A 605 11.83 15.99 27.34
CA ASN A 605 12.73 16.27 26.21
C ASN A 605 12.70 17.73 25.80
N LEU A 606 11.49 18.33 25.71
CA LEU A 606 11.31 19.76 25.43
C LEU A 606 11.98 20.61 26.52
N HIS A 607 11.76 20.30 27.78
CA HIS A 607 12.33 21.00 28.92
C HIS A 607 13.87 20.97 28.89
N ARG A 608 14.47 19.77 28.71
CA ARG A 608 15.94 19.63 28.61
C ARG A 608 16.55 20.40 27.43
N GLN A 609 15.86 20.44 26.28
CA GLN A 609 16.36 21.13 25.09
C GLN A 609 16.48 22.64 25.30
N VAL A 610 15.54 23.25 26.01
CA VAL A 610 15.57 24.69 26.27
C VAL A 610 16.64 25.03 27.31
N GLN A 611 16.80 24.21 28.35
CA GLN A 611 17.87 24.39 29.34
C GLN A 611 19.28 24.21 28.73
N GLN A 612 19.46 23.33 27.74
CA GLN A 612 20.75 23.11 27.05
C GLN A 612 21.02 24.14 25.96
N GLY A 613 19.99 24.80 25.40
CA GLY A 613 20.10 25.82 24.35
C GLY A 613 20.77 27.13 24.77
N GLY A 614 21.06 27.30 26.06
CA GLY A 614 21.83 28.41 26.59
C GLY A 614 23.36 28.27 26.42
N ARG A 615 23.88 27.15 25.89
CA ARG A 615 25.32 27.00 25.58
C ARG A 615 25.57 27.22 24.08
N PRO A 616 26.51 28.09 23.68
CA PRO A 616 26.81 28.30 22.27
C PRO A 616 27.43 27.02 21.69
N VAL A 617 26.76 26.48 20.63
CA VAL A 617 27.30 25.35 19.86
C VAL A 617 28.52 25.83 19.08
N ARG A 618 29.71 25.26 19.37
CA ARG A 618 30.89 25.41 18.53
C ARG A 618 30.54 24.97 17.10
N ALA A 619 30.81 25.86 16.15
CA ALA A 619 30.72 25.58 14.73
C ALA A 619 31.71 24.45 14.36
N HIS A 620 31.21 23.40 13.74
CA HIS A 620 31.96 22.46 12.90
C HIS A 620 31.36 22.43 11.52
#